data_057f1182be4bf8d6b1e249ad461aa3f3
#
_entry.id   057f1182be4bf8d6b1e249ad461aa3f3
#
_cell.length_a   1.000
_cell.length_b   1.000
_cell.length_c   1.000
_cell.angle_alpha   90.00
_cell.angle_beta   90.00
_cell.angle_gamma   90.00
#
_symmetry.space_group_name_H-M   'P 1'
#
loop_
_entity.id
_entity.type
_entity.pdbx_description
1 polymer ?
#
loop_
_entity_poly.entity_id
_entity_poly.type
_entity_poly.pdbx_seq_one_letter_code
_entity_poly.pdbx_strand_id
1 'polypeptide(L)'
;MKMKKRVIFLLTGLFIWTSVLLAQNVPEGVIGAFKEGNSQELNKYLGDKVDLIIQNKSTHADKRTAEGTMAAFFSNHKVGSFNVNHQGKRDESGFVIGILMTANGNFRVNCFFRKVQNKYVIHQIRIDKTDE
;
A
#
# COMPACT_ATOMS: atom_id res chain seq x y z
N MET A 1 -20.84 27.31 -37.20
CA MET A 1 -20.69 27.73 -35.81
C MET A 1 -21.03 26.64 -34.82
N LYS A 2 -22.17 26.02 -34.98
CA LYS A 2 -22.59 24.96 -34.05
C LYS A 2 -21.67 23.74 -34.05
N MET A 3 -21.04 23.46 -35.16
CA MET A 3 -20.17 22.30 -35.25
C MET A 3 -18.89 22.46 -34.47
N LYS A 4 -18.40 23.68 -34.34
CA LYS A 4 -17.18 23.92 -33.58
C LYS A 4 -17.30 23.56 -32.12
N LYS A 5 -18.46 23.81 -31.55
CA LYS A 5 -18.70 23.47 -30.14
C LYS A 5 -18.70 21.99 -29.89
N ARG A 6 -19.18 21.23 -30.85
CA ARG A 6 -19.19 19.77 -30.73
C ARG A 6 -17.77 19.16 -30.72
N VAL A 7 -16.90 19.76 -31.54
CA VAL A 7 -15.51 19.31 -31.60
C VAL A 7 -14.82 19.53 -30.28
N ILE A 8 -15.14 20.63 -29.60
CA ILE A 8 -14.55 20.93 -28.31
C ILE A 8 -14.91 19.88 -27.27
N PHE A 9 -16.15 19.38 -27.29
CA PHE A 9 -16.57 18.34 -26.36
C PHE A 9 -15.84 17.04 -26.57
N LEU A 10 -15.54 16.69 -27.80
CA LEU A 10 -14.78 15.48 -28.11
C LEU A 10 -13.39 15.54 -27.53
N LEU A 11 -12.74 16.69 -27.60
CA LEU A 11 -11.42 16.87 -27.05
C LEU A 11 -11.41 16.73 -25.55
N THR A 12 -12.44 17.22 -24.88
CA THR A 12 -12.56 17.09 -23.44
C THR A 12 -12.67 15.63 -23.03
N GLY A 13 -13.39 14.84 -23.81
CA GLY A 13 -13.52 13.41 -23.54
C GLY A 13 -12.19 12.69 -23.60
N LEU A 14 -11.31 13.08 -24.52
CA LEU A 14 -9.98 12.47 -24.63
C LEU A 14 -9.12 12.76 -23.42
N PHE A 15 -9.27 13.92 -22.81
CA PHE A 15 -8.50 14.27 -21.63
C PHE A 15 -8.84 13.36 -20.44
N ILE A 16 -10.11 13.04 -20.27
CA ILE A 16 -10.53 12.14 -19.21
C ILE A 16 -9.89 10.76 -19.41
N TRP A 17 -9.72 10.37 -20.62
CA TRP A 17 -9.12 9.09 -20.97
C TRP A 17 -7.68 8.98 -20.49
N THR A 18 -6.91 10.05 -20.60
CA THR A 18 -5.51 10.05 -20.21
C THR A 18 -5.33 9.88 -18.71
N SER A 19 -6.23 10.38 -17.91
CA SER A 19 -6.10 10.29 -16.46
C SER A 19 -6.23 8.85 -15.94
N VAL A 20 -6.85 7.96 -16.70
CA VAL A 20 -6.97 6.57 -16.31
C VAL A 20 -5.61 5.87 -16.24
N LEU A 21 -4.66 6.31 -17.06
CA LEU A 21 -3.32 5.73 -17.08
C LEU A 21 -2.55 5.97 -15.79
N LEU A 22 -2.96 6.97 -15.00
CA LEU A 22 -2.30 7.27 -13.74
C LEU A 22 -2.71 6.33 -12.62
N ALA A 23 -3.73 5.49 -12.85
CA ALA A 23 -4.18 4.52 -11.86
C ALA A 23 -3.35 3.24 -11.92
N GLN A 24 -2.03 3.37 -12.11
CA GLN A 24 -1.11 2.25 -12.26
C GLN A 24 -0.33 1.95 -10.99
N ASN A 25 -0.54 2.73 -9.94
CA ASN A 25 0.21 2.57 -8.70
C ASN A 25 -0.50 1.61 -7.75
N VAL A 26 0.26 1.14 -6.76
CA VAL A 26 -0.31 0.35 -5.68
C VAL A 26 -1.38 1.16 -4.94
N PRO A 27 -2.31 0.50 -4.23
CA PRO A 27 -3.36 1.23 -3.51
C PRO A 27 -2.79 2.25 -2.53
N GLU A 28 -3.17 3.51 -2.68
CA GLU A 28 -2.70 4.56 -1.80
C GLU A 28 -3.19 4.40 -0.37
N GLY A 29 -4.30 3.71 -0.19
CA GLY A 29 -4.82 3.45 1.14
C GLY A 29 -3.85 2.65 2.00
N VAL A 30 -3.00 1.82 1.38
CA VAL A 30 -1.97 1.08 2.10
C VAL A 30 -0.94 2.04 2.66
N ILE A 31 -0.48 2.98 1.84
CA ILE A 31 0.49 3.99 2.27
C ILE A 31 -0.09 4.82 3.40
N GLY A 32 -1.35 5.25 3.26
CA GLY A 32 -2.03 6.00 4.32
C GLY A 32 -2.17 5.21 5.61
N ALA A 33 -2.45 3.91 5.49
CA ALA A 33 -2.56 3.05 6.67
C ALA A 33 -1.26 2.99 7.45
N PHE A 34 -0.12 2.89 6.75
CA PHE A 34 1.17 2.92 7.42
C PHE A 34 1.48 4.29 8.00
N LYS A 35 1.15 5.36 7.29
CA LYS A 35 1.37 6.72 7.78
C LYS A 35 0.66 6.98 9.10
N GLU A 36 -0.52 6.41 9.25
CA GLU A 36 -1.34 6.62 10.43
C GLU A 36 -1.19 5.52 11.47
N GLY A 37 -0.49 4.44 11.14
CA GLY A 37 -0.43 3.29 12.02
C GLY A 37 -1.80 2.67 12.22
N ASN A 38 -2.59 2.60 11.17
CA ASN A 38 -3.99 2.17 11.25
C ASN A 38 -4.14 0.75 10.70
N SER A 39 -4.19 -0.21 11.61
CA SER A 39 -4.30 -1.63 11.22
C SER A 39 -5.65 -1.97 10.62
N GLN A 40 -6.71 -1.27 11.00
CA GLN A 40 -8.04 -1.51 10.44
C GLN A 40 -8.11 -1.09 8.98
N GLU A 41 -7.48 0.02 8.64
CA GLU A 41 -7.38 0.44 7.26
C GLU A 41 -6.51 -0.53 6.46
N LEU A 42 -5.42 -0.98 7.06
CA LEU A 42 -4.53 -1.93 6.42
C LEU A 42 -5.25 -3.25 6.11
N ASN A 43 -6.15 -3.66 7.00
CA ASN A 43 -6.90 -4.90 6.84
C ASN A 43 -7.66 -4.96 5.51
N LYS A 44 -8.14 -3.83 5.03
CA LYS A 44 -8.90 -3.77 3.78
C LYS A 44 -8.10 -4.28 2.58
N TYR A 45 -6.80 -4.25 2.68
CA TYR A 45 -5.91 -4.63 1.59
C TYR A 45 -5.19 -5.95 1.81
N LEU A 46 -5.37 -6.57 2.97
CA LEU A 46 -4.71 -7.84 3.27
C LEU A 46 -5.36 -8.99 2.49
N GLY A 47 -4.54 -9.92 2.04
CA GLY A 47 -5.04 -11.14 1.44
C GLY A 47 -5.54 -12.11 2.51
N ASP A 48 -6.07 -13.25 2.06
CA ASP A 48 -6.57 -14.27 2.99
C ASP A 48 -5.44 -14.87 3.83
N LYS A 49 -4.26 -14.94 3.28
CA LYS A 49 -3.04 -15.38 3.98
C LYS A 49 -1.96 -14.36 3.75
N VAL A 50 -1.27 -14.00 4.81
CA VAL A 50 -0.22 -12.98 4.77
C VAL A 50 1.01 -13.49 5.50
N ASP A 51 2.16 -13.39 4.86
CA ASP A 51 3.42 -13.69 5.52
C ASP A 51 3.90 -12.43 6.22
N LEU A 52 4.01 -12.48 7.53
CA LEU A 52 4.52 -11.38 8.33
C LEU A 52 5.91 -11.72 8.81
N ILE A 53 6.88 -10.89 8.46
CA ILE A 53 8.25 -11.06 8.92
C ILE A 53 8.62 -9.78 9.65
N ILE A 54 8.49 -9.79 10.96
CA ILE A 54 8.71 -8.62 11.79
C ILE A 54 9.91 -8.86 12.68
N GLN A 55 10.97 -8.11 12.44
CA GLN A 55 12.22 -8.22 13.22
C GLN A 55 12.69 -9.67 13.31
N ASN A 56 12.76 -10.32 12.15
CA ASN A 56 13.23 -11.71 11.99
C ASN A 56 12.27 -12.78 12.52
N LYS A 57 11.08 -12.39 12.95
CA LYS A 57 10.08 -13.35 13.38
C LYS A 57 9.06 -13.53 12.26
N SER A 58 8.98 -14.75 11.72
CA SER A 58 8.09 -15.09 10.61
C SER A 58 6.80 -15.72 11.11
N THR A 59 5.70 -15.27 10.57
CA THR A 59 4.38 -15.81 10.86
C THR A 59 3.58 -15.89 9.58
N HIS A 60 2.99 -17.06 9.31
CA HIS A 60 2.07 -17.20 8.19
C HIS A 60 0.65 -17.06 8.75
N ALA A 61 0.03 -15.93 8.52
CA ALA A 61 -1.19 -15.54 9.23
C ALA A 61 -2.38 -15.41 8.30
N ASP A 62 -3.58 -15.71 8.83
CA ASP A 62 -4.79 -15.32 8.12
C ASP A 62 -5.01 -13.80 8.30
N LYS A 63 -5.99 -13.28 7.58
CA LYS A 63 -6.24 -11.84 7.56
C LYS A 63 -6.46 -11.28 8.98
N ARG A 64 -7.25 -11.97 9.78
CA ARG A 64 -7.58 -11.52 11.11
C ARG A 64 -6.36 -11.50 12.04
N THR A 65 -5.57 -12.56 12.00
CA THR A 65 -4.35 -12.64 12.78
C THR A 65 -3.34 -11.61 12.33
N ALA A 66 -3.24 -11.39 11.01
CA ALA A 66 -2.33 -10.39 10.47
C ALA A 66 -2.71 -8.99 10.95
N GLU A 67 -4.01 -8.67 10.94
CA GLU A 67 -4.47 -7.37 11.44
C GLU A 67 -4.10 -7.21 12.91
N GLY A 68 -4.35 -8.24 13.73
CA GLY A 68 -4.03 -8.17 15.15
C GLY A 68 -2.55 -7.99 15.41
N THR A 69 -1.71 -8.67 14.64
CA THR A 69 -0.26 -8.54 14.78
C THR A 69 0.20 -7.13 14.41
N MET A 70 -0.37 -6.56 13.35
CA MET A 70 -0.04 -5.20 12.96
C MET A 70 -0.58 -4.19 13.96
N ALA A 71 -1.75 -4.44 14.54
CA ALA A 71 -2.29 -3.58 15.58
C ALA A 71 -1.36 -3.53 16.79
N ALA A 72 -0.82 -4.69 17.20
CA ALA A 72 0.13 -4.75 18.29
C ALA A 72 1.42 -4.00 17.95
N PHE A 73 1.91 -4.17 16.73
CA PHE A 73 3.10 -3.46 16.29
C PHE A 73 2.91 -1.95 16.37
N PHE A 74 1.81 -1.45 15.80
CA PHE A 74 1.53 -0.01 15.81
C PHE A 74 1.27 0.52 17.22
N SER A 75 0.70 -0.30 18.09
CA SER A 75 0.48 0.09 19.47
C SER A 75 1.81 0.27 20.21
N ASN A 76 2.78 -0.57 19.93
CA ASN A 76 4.10 -0.52 20.56
C ASN A 76 5.05 0.47 19.88
N HIS A 77 4.73 0.88 18.65
CA HIS A 77 5.58 1.77 17.87
C HIS A 77 4.70 2.85 17.24
N LYS A 78 4.46 3.90 17.98
CA LYS A 78 3.59 4.97 17.51
C LYS A 78 4.20 5.65 16.27
N VAL A 79 3.45 5.62 15.18
CA VAL A 79 3.95 6.12 13.91
C VAL A 79 3.89 7.64 13.85
N GLY A 80 5.00 8.23 13.42
CA GLY A 80 5.07 9.65 13.13
C GLY A 80 4.96 9.92 11.64
N SER A 81 5.61 9.09 10.81
CA SER A 81 5.54 9.25 9.37
C SER A 81 5.92 7.95 8.67
N PHE A 82 5.58 7.89 7.39
CA PHE A 82 5.99 6.79 6.52
C PHE A 82 6.42 7.38 5.19
N ASN A 83 7.69 7.22 4.85
CA ASN A 83 8.27 7.79 3.65
C ASN A 83 8.55 6.69 2.65
N VAL A 84 7.83 6.71 1.54
CA VAL A 84 7.97 5.70 0.50
C VAL A 84 9.23 5.97 -0.32
N ASN A 85 10.11 4.99 -0.40
CA ASN A 85 11.33 5.08 -1.20
C ASN A 85 11.12 4.54 -2.61
N HIS A 86 10.43 3.40 -2.71
CA HIS A 86 10.17 2.74 -3.97
C HIS A 86 8.79 2.13 -3.95
N GLN A 87 8.12 2.18 -5.09
CA GLN A 87 6.88 1.46 -5.27
C GLN A 87 6.73 1.12 -6.74
N GLY A 88 6.03 0.05 -7.02
CA GLY A 88 5.85 -0.36 -8.38
C GLY A 88 4.82 -1.47 -8.51
N LYS A 89 4.45 -1.71 -9.75
CA LYS A 89 3.45 -2.69 -10.10
C LYS A 89 3.85 -3.32 -11.42
N ARG A 90 3.83 -4.63 -11.47
CA ARG A 90 4.23 -5.35 -12.66
C ARG A 90 3.40 -6.61 -12.80
N ASP A 91 2.60 -6.67 -13.88
CA ASP A 91 1.72 -7.78 -14.14
C ASP A 91 0.81 -8.07 -12.95
N GLU A 92 1.04 -9.17 -12.25
CA GLU A 92 0.18 -9.58 -11.14
C GLU A 92 0.79 -9.32 -9.77
N SER A 93 1.87 -8.57 -9.73
CA SER A 93 2.54 -8.28 -8.46
C SER A 93 2.79 -6.79 -8.30
N GLY A 94 3.05 -6.37 -7.06
CA GLY A 94 3.39 -5.00 -6.75
C GLY A 94 4.14 -4.93 -5.44
N PHE A 95 4.70 -3.76 -5.15
CA PHE A 95 5.43 -3.57 -3.91
C PHE A 95 5.44 -2.11 -3.48
N VAL A 96 5.58 -1.91 -2.18
CA VAL A 96 5.87 -0.61 -1.57
C VAL A 96 7.00 -0.83 -0.58
N ILE A 97 8.04 -0.01 -0.69
CA ILE A 97 9.18 -0.04 0.24
C ILE A 97 9.35 1.36 0.79
N GLY A 98 9.38 1.48 2.10
CA GLY A 98 9.54 2.78 2.72
C GLY A 98 10.09 2.69 4.14
N ILE A 99 10.32 3.85 4.72
CA ILE A 99 10.81 3.98 6.09
C ILE A 99 9.69 4.47 6.98
N LEU A 100 9.38 3.68 7.98
CA LEU A 100 8.39 4.01 8.99
C LEU A 100 9.11 4.62 10.17
N MET A 101 8.82 5.88 10.45
CA MET A 101 9.44 6.59 11.58
C MET A 101 8.48 6.53 12.75
N THR A 102 8.94 5.95 13.84
CA THR A 102 8.11 5.76 15.03
C THR A 102 8.76 6.39 16.25
N ALA A 103 8.00 6.46 17.34
CA ALA A 103 8.47 7.06 18.59
C ALA A 103 9.68 6.33 19.17
N ASN A 104 9.84 5.04 18.85
CA ASN A 104 10.95 4.25 19.40
C ASN A 104 11.78 3.55 18.34
N GLY A 105 12.00 4.24 17.24
CA GLY A 105 12.92 3.76 16.21
C GLY A 105 12.33 3.83 14.82
N ASN A 106 13.21 3.65 13.84
CA ASN A 106 12.83 3.65 12.43
C ASN A 106 12.87 2.23 11.89
N PHE A 107 11.92 1.93 11.01
CA PHE A 107 11.79 0.60 10.45
C PHE A 107 11.68 0.67 8.94
N ARG A 108 12.34 -0.26 8.26
CA ARG A 108 12.11 -0.42 6.83
C ARG A 108 10.94 -1.37 6.65
N VAL A 109 9.96 -0.93 5.88
CA VAL A 109 8.78 -1.72 5.57
C VAL A 109 8.82 -2.13 4.11
N ASN A 110 8.76 -3.43 3.85
CA ASN A 110 8.61 -3.98 2.51
C ASN A 110 7.23 -4.63 2.47
N CYS A 111 6.36 -4.09 1.64
CA CYS A 111 5.00 -4.58 1.50
C CYS A 111 4.82 -5.10 0.08
N PHE A 112 4.49 -6.39 -0.05
CA PHE A 112 4.37 -7.04 -1.34
C PHE A 112 2.92 -7.41 -1.62
N PHE A 113 2.50 -7.14 -2.85
CA PHE A 113 1.14 -7.35 -3.31
C PHE A 113 1.07 -8.45 -4.35
N ARG A 114 -0.09 -9.08 -4.40
CA ARG A 114 -0.44 -10.04 -5.44
C ARG A 114 -1.81 -9.67 -5.98
N LYS A 115 -1.99 -9.82 -7.29
CA LYS A 115 -3.29 -9.54 -7.89
C LYS A 115 -4.19 -10.76 -7.74
N VAL A 116 -5.34 -10.57 -7.11
CA VAL A 116 -6.33 -11.62 -6.92
C VAL A 116 -7.68 -11.05 -7.36
N GLN A 117 -8.29 -11.67 -8.36
CA GLN A 117 -9.59 -11.22 -8.87
C GLN A 117 -9.60 -9.74 -9.20
N ASN A 118 -8.58 -9.30 -9.94
CA ASN A 118 -8.40 -7.91 -10.39
C ASN A 118 -8.15 -6.91 -9.28
N LYS A 119 -7.80 -7.37 -8.09
CA LYS A 119 -7.44 -6.49 -6.97
C LYS A 119 -6.06 -6.83 -6.46
N TYR A 120 -5.31 -5.80 -6.10
CA TYR A 120 -4.03 -6.02 -5.46
C TYR A 120 -4.25 -6.20 -3.97
N VAL A 121 -3.82 -7.33 -3.45
CA VAL A 121 -3.89 -7.63 -2.02
C VAL A 121 -2.49 -7.87 -1.48
N ILE A 122 -2.30 -7.55 -0.22
CA ILE A 122 -1.02 -7.75 0.45
C ILE A 122 -0.85 -9.22 0.77
N HIS A 123 0.26 -9.81 0.32
CA HIS A 123 0.55 -11.20 0.66
C HIS A 123 1.79 -11.34 1.55
N GLN A 124 2.56 -10.26 1.72
CA GLN A 124 3.72 -10.28 2.60
C GLN A 124 4.03 -8.89 3.12
N ILE A 125 4.32 -8.78 4.40
CA ILE A 125 4.82 -7.56 5.01
C ILE A 125 6.09 -7.92 5.78
N ARG A 126 7.19 -7.24 5.44
CA ARG A 126 8.44 -7.41 6.15
C ARG A 126 8.83 -6.08 6.80
N ILE A 127 9.11 -6.13 8.10
CA ILE A 127 9.48 -4.95 8.87
C ILE A 127 10.78 -5.23 9.61
N ASP A 128 11.80 -4.44 9.31
CA ASP A 128 13.11 -4.57 9.92
C ASP A 128 13.55 -3.24 10.50
N LYS A 129 14.19 -3.27 11.66
CA LYS A 129 14.70 -2.05 12.24
C LYS A 129 15.84 -1.52 11.40
N THR A 130 15.91 -0.21 11.27
CA THR A 130 16.93 0.43 10.43
C THR A 130 17.46 1.66 11.11
N ASP A 131 18.68 2.07 10.72
CA ASP A 131 19.31 3.28 11.22
C ASP A 131 19.03 4.49 10.33
N GLU A 132 18.37 4.28 9.21
CA GLU A 132 18.09 5.34 8.24
C GLU A 132 17.17 6.42 8.76
#